data_e85e4fb8ff47969fb9178b7c0821a01a
#
_entry.id   e85e4fb8ff47969fb9178b7c0821a01a
#
_cell.length_a   1.000
_cell.length_b   1.000
_cell.length_c   1.000
_cell.angle_alpha   90.00
_cell.angle_beta   90.00
_cell.angle_gamma   90.00
#
_symmetry.space_group_name_H-M   'P 1'
#
loop_
_entity.id
_entity.type
_entity.pdbx_description
1 polymer ?
#
loop_
_entity_poly.entity_id
_entity_poly.type
_entity_poly.pdbx_seq_one_letter_code
_entity_poly.pdbx_strand_id
1 'polypeptide(L)'
;MPNWVRNRMTVKFEYDTFKVIGNGMQILNFIMKPFCTEECVFDFEKLIPIPDSYYADYDPSKTLYPSSALSERALQDYSDYVGMGKMPENMDAERHKAMFTIGKQSYDNYQRYGAANWYDWCCKYWGTKWDACHAERTEREDCVEIIFDTAWSTPTGIWERLFKYLDNLLKVGYPGINCTIAYADEDVGSNTGEIIYSAGNISFTEDSTYSDGIARYIDVRCGGDCPSFYKDDEGNYHYYCEEYGGDCDKCPANC
;
A
#
# COMPACT_ATOMS: atom_id res chain seq x y z
N MET A 1 3.93 8.90 -14.10
CA MET A 1 3.26 7.74 -13.50
C MET A 1 4.01 7.41 -12.23
N PRO A 2 3.39 6.89 -11.18
CA PRO A 2 4.15 6.42 -10.02
C PRO A 2 4.90 5.14 -10.39
N ASN A 3 6.02 4.87 -9.73
CA ASN A 3 6.57 3.53 -9.68
C ASN A 3 5.60 2.63 -8.93
N TRP A 4 5.38 1.43 -9.44
CA TRP A 4 4.49 0.46 -8.83
C TRP A 4 5.25 -0.56 -8.00
N VAL A 5 4.87 -0.66 -6.74
CA VAL A 5 5.36 -1.71 -5.85
C VAL A 5 4.34 -2.85 -5.84
N ARG A 6 4.76 -4.02 -6.33
CA ARG A 6 3.96 -5.23 -6.23
C ARG A 6 4.07 -5.81 -4.83
N ASN A 7 2.94 -6.11 -4.25
CA ASN A 7 2.81 -6.75 -2.95
C ASN A 7 2.18 -8.13 -3.13
N ARG A 8 2.77 -9.15 -2.53
CA ARG A 8 2.21 -10.49 -2.44
C ARG A 8 1.99 -10.82 -0.97
N MET A 9 0.75 -10.83 -0.56
CA MET A 9 0.32 -11.18 0.79
C MET A 9 -0.16 -12.64 0.82
N THR A 10 0.42 -13.45 1.69
CA THR A 10 0.01 -14.84 1.93
C THR A 10 -0.47 -14.98 3.35
N VAL A 11 -1.71 -15.40 3.55
CA VAL A 11 -2.34 -15.64 4.86
C VAL A 11 -2.62 -17.12 5.01
N LYS A 12 -2.09 -17.72 6.08
CA LYS A 12 -2.28 -19.14 6.38
C LYS A 12 -2.34 -19.39 7.89
N PHE A 13 -2.90 -20.52 8.28
CA PHE A 13 -2.75 -20.99 9.66
C PHE A 13 -1.35 -21.57 9.91
N GLU A 14 -0.95 -21.60 11.17
CA GLU A 14 0.16 -22.44 11.58
C GLU A 14 -0.15 -23.90 11.23
N TYR A 15 0.86 -24.61 10.72
CA TYR A 15 0.73 -25.93 10.08
C TYR A 15 -0.06 -26.96 10.89
N ASP A 16 0.17 -27.03 12.22
CA ASP A 16 -0.51 -28.00 13.09
C ASP A 16 -1.99 -27.66 13.33
N THR A 17 -2.33 -26.38 13.21
CA THR A 17 -3.68 -25.86 13.44
C THR A 17 -4.60 -26.17 12.26
N PHE A 18 -4.09 -26.08 11.04
CA PHE A 18 -4.88 -26.34 9.82
C PHE A 18 -5.43 -27.78 9.78
N LYS A 19 -4.62 -28.77 10.17
CA LYS A 19 -5.01 -30.19 10.20
C LYS A 19 -6.09 -30.49 11.23
N VAL A 20 -6.14 -29.73 12.32
CA VAL A 20 -7.08 -29.94 13.43
C VAL A 20 -8.45 -29.34 13.15
N ILE A 21 -8.54 -28.26 12.35
CA ILE A 21 -9.76 -27.46 12.20
C ILE A 21 -10.73 -28.03 11.14
N GLY A 22 -10.29 -28.90 10.24
CA GLY A 22 -11.14 -29.53 9.21
C GLY A 22 -11.82 -28.61 8.19
N ASN A 23 -11.94 -27.30 8.51
CA ASN A 23 -12.57 -26.25 7.69
C ASN A 23 -11.67 -25.01 7.56
N GLY A 24 -10.35 -25.18 7.54
CA GLY A 24 -9.38 -24.09 7.59
C GLY A 24 -9.62 -23.00 6.53
N MET A 25 -9.88 -23.38 5.26
CA MET A 25 -10.15 -22.40 4.20
C MET A 25 -11.42 -21.58 4.44
N GLN A 26 -12.47 -22.18 4.98
CA GLN A 26 -13.69 -21.43 5.29
C GLN A 26 -13.43 -20.38 6.38
N ILE A 27 -12.57 -20.70 7.35
CA ILE A 27 -12.20 -19.78 8.43
C ILE A 27 -11.28 -18.68 7.88
N LEU A 28 -10.27 -19.00 7.04
CA LEU A 28 -9.44 -17.97 6.38
C LEU A 28 -10.30 -17.02 5.53
N ASN A 29 -11.24 -17.56 4.78
CA ASN A 29 -12.17 -16.77 3.99
C ASN A 29 -13.04 -15.87 4.86
N PHE A 30 -13.54 -16.37 5.98
CA PHE A 30 -14.27 -15.57 6.95
C PHE A 30 -13.42 -14.44 7.55
N ILE A 31 -12.18 -14.72 7.89
CA ILE A 31 -11.22 -13.74 8.43
C ILE A 31 -10.91 -12.65 7.41
N MET A 32 -10.73 -13.02 6.15
CA MET A 32 -10.39 -12.07 5.08
C MET A 32 -11.60 -11.31 4.52
N LYS A 33 -12.82 -11.84 4.73
CA LYS A 33 -14.06 -11.25 4.21
C LYS A 33 -14.26 -9.76 4.53
N PRO A 34 -13.91 -9.24 5.71
CA PRO A 34 -14.07 -7.82 6.02
C PRO A 34 -13.30 -6.86 5.10
N PHE A 35 -12.23 -7.33 4.46
CA PHE A 35 -11.32 -6.53 3.61
C PHE A 35 -11.48 -6.81 2.14
N CYS A 36 -12.28 -7.81 1.77
CA CYS A 36 -12.51 -8.24 0.41
C CYS A 36 -13.99 -8.03 0.08
N THR A 37 -14.29 -7.23 -0.93
CA THR A 37 -15.65 -7.06 -1.44
C THR A 37 -15.78 -7.76 -2.79
N GLU A 38 -16.99 -7.85 -3.34
CA GLU A 38 -17.20 -8.38 -4.69
C GLU A 38 -16.57 -7.47 -5.77
N GLU A 39 -16.45 -6.18 -5.47
CA GLU A 39 -15.92 -5.16 -6.37
C GLU A 39 -14.43 -4.90 -6.16
N CYS A 40 -13.92 -5.14 -4.95
CA CYS A 40 -12.53 -4.90 -4.57
C CYS A 40 -11.96 -6.09 -3.81
N VAL A 41 -10.91 -6.70 -4.38
CA VAL A 41 -10.27 -7.90 -3.82
C VAL A 41 -9.57 -7.61 -2.50
N PHE A 42 -9.04 -6.40 -2.31
CA PHE A 42 -8.43 -5.95 -1.06
C PHE A 42 -8.63 -4.44 -0.93
N ASP A 43 -9.50 -4.03 -0.01
CA ASP A 43 -9.98 -2.66 0.16
C ASP A 43 -9.36 -2.03 1.41
N PHE A 44 -8.50 -1.03 1.23
CA PHE A 44 -7.83 -0.32 2.32
C PHE A 44 -8.80 0.50 3.17
N GLU A 45 -9.87 1.02 2.57
CA GLU A 45 -10.88 1.78 3.31
C GLU A 45 -11.63 0.92 4.34
N LYS A 46 -11.69 -0.40 4.14
CA LYS A 46 -12.25 -1.32 5.14
C LYS A 46 -11.35 -1.48 6.37
N LEU A 47 -10.05 -1.22 6.22
CA LEU A 47 -9.08 -1.25 7.31
C LEU A 47 -8.91 0.12 7.95
N ILE A 48 -8.70 1.14 7.14
CA ILE A 48 -8.47 2.54 7.54
C ILE A 48 -9.28 3.45 6.61
N PRO A 49 -10.54 3.77 6.95
CA PRO A 49 -11.40 4.58 6.10
C PRO A 49 -10.87 6.03 5.99
N ILE A 50 -10.92 6.59 4.78
CA ILE A 50 -10.66 8.01 4.57
C ILE A 50 -11.77 8.80 5.27
N PRO A 51 -11.44 9.80 6.13
CA PRO A 51 -12.46 10.62 6.77
C PRO A 51 -13.33 11.39 5.76
N ASP A 52 -14.62 11.45 6.03
CA ASP A 52 -15.60 12.11 5.15
C ASP A 52 -15.22 13.53 4.77
N SER A 53 -14.49 14.23 5.65
CA SER A 53 -14.03 15.59 5.44
C SER A 53 -13.05 15.78 4.27
N TYR A 54 -12.54 14.68 3.70
CA TYR A 54 -11.71 14.73 2.48
C TYR A 54 -12.52 14.57 1.20
N TYR A 55 -13.82 14.29 1.31
CA TYR A 55 -14.73 14.22 0.17
C TYR A 55 -15.48 15.55 -0.02
N ALA A 56 -15.75 15.91 -1.26
CA ALA A 56 -16.53 17.09 -1.58
C ALA A 56 -17.94 16.99 -0.95
N ASP A 57 -18.34 18.05 -0.25
CA ASP A 57 -19.62 18.11 0.48
C ASP A 57 -19.82 16.99 1.53
N TYR A 58 -18.74 16.41 2.03
CA TYR A 58 -18.76 15.29 2.99
C TYR A 58 -19.52 14.04 2.50
N ASP A 59 -19.57 13.83 1.20
CA ASP A 59 -20.26 12.70 0.60
C ASP A 59 -19.23 11.73 0.00
N PRO A 60 -19.01 10.55 0.63
CA PRO A 60 -18.04 9.56 0.16
C PRO A 60 -18.30 9.02 -1.26
N SER A 61 -19.55 9.14 -1.76
CA SER A 61 -19.88 8.77 -3.15
C SER A 61 -19.38 9.79 -4.18
N LYS A 62 -18.92 10.95 -3.73
CA LYS A 62 -18.43 12.03 -4.57
C LYS A 62 -16.90 12.03 -4.68
N THR A 63 -16.41 12.87 -5.58
CA THR A 63 -14.97 13.04 -5.81
C THR A 63 -14.29 13.65 -4.58
N LEU A 64 -13.13 13.10 -4.21
CA LEU A 64 -12.24 13.68 -3.22
C LEU A 64 -11.83 15.10 -3.60
N TYR A 65 -11.66 15.96 -2.59
CA TYR A 65 -11.11 17.30 -2.83
C TYR A 65 -9.72 17.19 -3.49
N PRO A 66 -9.46 17.98 -4.54
CA PRO A 66 -8.18 17.88 -5.24
C PRO A 66 -7.01 18.28 -4.33
N SER A 67 -5.93 17.51 -4.40
CA SER A 67 -4.61 17.93 -3.92
C SER A 67 -3.92 18.72 -5.04
N SER A 68 -4.23 19.99 -5.18
CA SER A 68 -3.75 20.82 -6.28
C SER A 68 -3.17 22.14 -5.77
N ALA A 69 -2.48 22.87 -6.63
CA ALA A 69 -1.99 24.21 -6.33
C ALA A 69 -3.10 25.17 -5.85
N LEU A 70 -4.34 24.96 -6.33
CA LEU A 70 -5.51 25.70 -5.83
C LEU A 70 -5.80 25.36 -4.37
N SER A 71 -5.75 24.09 -3.98
CA SER A 71 -5.98 23.65 -2.60
C SER A 71 -4.89 24.16 -1.66
N GLU A 72 -3.63 24.10 -2.07
CA GLU A 72 -2.49 24.62 -1.31
C GLU A 72 -2.61 26.12 -1.11
N ARG A 73 -2.94 26.87 -2.17
CA ARG A 73 -3.16 28.31 -2.10
C ARG A 73 -4.35 28.68 -1.22
N ALA A 74 -5.45 27.96 -1.33
CA ALA A 74 -6.63 28.19 -0.50
C ALA A 74 -6.36 27.91 0.97
N LEU A 75 -5.59 26.86 1.29
CA LEU A 75 -5.11 26.56 2.65
C LEU A 75 -4.23 27.69 3.20
N GLN A 76 -3.28 28.19 2.38
CA GLN A 76 -2.41 29.29 2.80
C GLN A 76 -3.22 30.56 3.09
N ASP A 77 -4.12 30.94 2.18
CA ASP A 77 -5.00 32.10 2.33
C ASP A 77 -5.85 32.00 3.61
N TYR A 78 -6.41 30.82 3.89
CA TYR A 78 -7.20 30.59 5.12
C TYR A 78 -6.33 30.60 6.38
N SER A 79 -5.14 30.04 6.34
CA SER A 79 -4.19 30.05 7.46
C SER A 79 -3.75 31.47 7.80
N ASP A 80 -3.46 32.28 6.78
CA ASP A 80 -3.11 33.69 6.94
C ASP A 80 -4.29 34.50 7.53
N TYR A 81 -5.51 34.26 7.04
CA TYR A 81 -6.72 34.86 7.59
C TYR A 81 -6.92 34.55 9.07
N VAL A 82 -6.77 33.27 9.47
CA VAL A 82 -6.89 32.85 10.87
C VAL A 82 -5.79 33.45 11.73
N GLY A 83 -4.54 33.47 11.24
CA GLY A 83 -3.38 33.97 11.97
C GLY A 83 -3.34 35.49 12.12
N MET A 84 -3.70 36.23 11.07
CA MET A 84 -3.63 37.70 11.04
C MET A 84 -4.96 38.39 11.33
N GLY A 85 -6.08 37.68 11.26
CA GLY A 85 -7.43 38.28 11.41
C GLY A 85 -7.79 39.24 10.28
N LYS A 86 -7.11 39.16 9.12
CA LYS A 86 -7.32 40.03 7.97
C LYS A 86 -7.47 39.22 6.70
N MET A 87 -8.36 39.68 5.84
CA MET A 87 -8.50 39.11 4.49
C MET A 87 -7.23 39.37 3.67
N PRO A 88 -6.74 38.37 2.91
CA PRO A 88 -5.68 38.58 1.94
C PRO A 88 -6.04 39.67 0.93
N GLU A 89 -5.06 40.46 0.53
CA GLU A 89 -5.27 41.54 -0.44
C GLU A 89 -5.52 41.00 -1.87
N ASN A 90 -6.23 41.75 -2.68
CA ASN A 90 -6.50 41.45 -4.10
C ASN A 90 -7.14 40.07 -4.34
N MET A 91 -8.13 39.72 -3.53
CA MET A 91 -8.86 38.46 -3.64
C MET A 91 -10.10 38.64 -4.51
N ASP A 92 -10.16 37.92 -5.65
CA ASP A 92 -11.38 37.82 -6.45
C ASP A 92 -12.42 36.88 -5.80
N ALA A 93 -13.61 36.81 -6.37
CA ALA A 93 -14.73 36.06 -5.81
C ALA A 93 -14.47 34.53 -5.83
N GLU A 94 -13.73 34.02 -6.80
CA GLU A 94 -13.39 32.59 -6.92
C GLU A 94 -12.37 32.18 -5.85
N ARG A 95 -11.30 32.96 -5.72
CA ARG A 95 -10.29 32.76 -4.68
C ARG A 95 -10.87 32.87 -3.27
N HIS A 96 -11.76 33.86 -3.05
CA HIS A 96 -12.49 34.01 -1.79
C HIS A 96 -13.35 32.77 -1.47
N LYS A 97 -14.10 32.28 -2.46
CA LYS A 97 -14.89 31.05 -2.30
C LYS A 97 -14.00 29.86 -1.98
N ALA A 98 -12.92 29.66 -2.75
CA ALA A 98 -11.98 28.55 -2.52
C ALA A 98 -11.35 28.59 -1.11
N MET A 99 -11.00 29.78 -0.62
CA MET A 99 -10.45 29.96 0.73
C MET A 99 -11.42 29.47 1.82
N PHE A 100 -12.69 29.87 1.75
CA PHE A 100 -13.70 29.51 2.78
C PHE A 100 -14.33 28.12 2.60
N THR A 101 -14.12 27.48 1.46
CA THR A 101 -14.53 26.07 1.25
C THR A 101 -13.35 25.14 1.41
N ILE A 102 -12.53 25.01 0.38
CA ILE A 102 -11.38 24.08 0.33
C ILE A 102 -10.33 24.45 1.37
N GLY A 103 -9.97 25.75 1.48
CA GLY A 103 -8.92 26.23 2.41
C GLY A 103 -9.27 25.98 3.85
N LYS A 104 -10.48 26.35 4.25
CA LYS A 104 -10.98 26.08 5.61
C LYS A 104 -11.01 24.58 5.90
N GLN A 105 -11.52 23.77 4.96
CA GLN A 105 -11.60 22.32 5.13
C GLN A 105 -10.21 21.69 5.26
N SER A 106 -9.26 22.10 4.42
CA SER A 106 -7.88 21.63 4.47
C SER A 106 -7.20 22.04 5.80
N TYR A 107 -7.47 23.24 6.29
CA TYR A 107 -6.96 23.69 7.59
C TYR A 107 -7.52 22.85 8.73
N ASP A 108 -8.82 22.63 8.78
CA ASP A 108 -9.48 21.83 9.81
C ASP A 108 -8.98 20.37 9.77
N ASN A 109 -8.81 19.80 8.57
CA ASN A 109 -8.23 18.47 8.38
C ASN A 109 -6.79 18.39 8.89
N TYR A 110 -5.96 19.39 8.57
CA TYR A 110 -4.58 19.44 9.08
C TYR A 110 -4.54 19.49 10.60
N GLN A 111 -5.38 20.32 11.24
CA GLN A 111 -5.44 20.40 12.70
C GLN A 111 -5.89 19.06 13.34
N ARG A 112 -6.80 18.35 12.71
CA ARG A 112 -7.38 17.11 13.24
C ARG A 112 -6.55 15.86 12.96
N TYR A 113 -6.00 15.75 11.75
CA TYR A 113 -5.36 14.54 11.25
C TYR A 113 -3.87 14.73 10.94
N GLY A 114 -3.38 15.98 10.93
CA GLY A 114 -2.01 16.31 10.51
C GLY A 114 -1.76 16.06 9.02
N ALA A 115 -2.80 16.14 8.21
CA ALA A 115 -2.78 16.05 6.75
C ALA A 115 -3.83 17.01 6.20
N ALA A 116 -3.46 17.87 5.25
CA ALA A 116 -4.35 18.92 4.74
C ALA A 116 -5.31 18.39 3.67
N ASN A 117 -4.89 17.42 2.90
CA ASN A 117 -5.61 16.83 1.78
C ASN A 117 -5.60 15.30 1.84
N TRP A 118 -6.41 14.66 1.03
CA TRP A 118 -6.54 13.20 0.97
C TRP A 118 -5.23 12.50 0.59
N TYR A 119 -4.44 13.11 -0.30
CA TYR A 119 -3.18 12.55 -0.74
C TYR A 119 -2.18 12.43 0.43
N ASP A 120 -1.97 13.53 1.18
CA ASP A 120 -1.10 13.53 2.35
C ASP A 120 -1.64 12.58 3.43
N TRP A 121 -2.97 12.48 3.54
CA TRP A 121 -3.61 11.57 4.48
C TRP A 121 -3.37 10.10 4.10
N CYS A 122 -3.57 9.72 2.83
CA CYS A 122 -3.31 8.35 2.37
C CYS A 122 -1.83 7.98 2.54
N CYS A 123 -0.90 8.86 2.12
CA CYS A 123 0.53 8.63 2.31
C CYS A 123 0.91 8.47 3.79
N LYS A 124 0.26 9.22 4.69
CA LYS A 124 0.52 9.17 6.13
C LYS A 124 -0.06 7.94 6.82
N TYR A 125 -1.30 7.57 6.48
CA TYR A 125 -2.05 6.55 7.22
C TYR A 125 -2.08 5.19 6.52
N TRP A 126 -2.04 5.14 5.19
CA TRP A 126 -1.91 3.90 4.43
C TRP A 126 -0.45 3.55 4.14
N GLY A 127 0.42 4.56 4.01
CA GLY A 127 1.80 4.41 3.56
C GLY A 127 1.94 4.44 2.04
N THR A 128 0.85 4.69 1.30
CA THR A 128 0.81 4.78 -0.16
C THR A 128 -0.29 5.74 -0.59
N LYS A 129 -0.25 6.18 -1.85
CA LYS A 129 -1.19 7.18 -2.37
C LYS A 129 -2.59 6.64 -2.61
N TRP A 130 -2.70 5.46 -3.20
CA TRP A 130 -3.95 4.86 -3.67
C TRP A 130 -4.24 3.55 -2.96
N ASP A 131 -5.49 3.10 -3.08
CA ASP A 131 -5.90 1.76 -2.70
C ASP A 131 -5.19 0.69 -3.51
N ALA A 132 -5.36 -0.58 -3.16
CA ALA A 132 -4.81 -1.71 -3.88
C ALA A 132 -5.27 -1.70 -5.35
N CYS A 133 -4.30 -1.61 -6.26
CA CYS A 133 -4.53 -1.63 -7.70
C CYS A 133 -4.21 -3.03 -8.26
N HIS A 134 -4.88 -3.42 -9.34
CA HIS A 134 -4.64 -4.70 -10.04
C HIS A 134 -4.67 -5.91 -9.10
N ALA A 135 -5.57 -5.88 -8.12
CA ALA A 135 -5.60 -6.89 -7.07
C ALA A 135 -6.19 -8.21 -7.57
N GLU A 136 -5.47 -9.29 -7.31
CA GLU A 136 -5.87 -10.66 -7.62
C GLU A 136 -5.83 -11.51 -6.35
N ARG A 137 -6.80 -12.40 -6.21
CA ARG A 137 -6.89 -13.33 -5.10
C ARG A 137 -6.89 -14.77 -5.59
N THR A 138 -6.06 -15.59 -4.97
CA THR A 138 -5.96 -17.02 -5.22
C THR A 138 -6.13 -17.78 -3.91
N GLU A 139 -6.98 -18.81 -3.92
CA GLU A 139 -7.11 -19.76 -2.83
C GLU A 139 -6.30 -21.00 -3.16
N ARG A 140 -5.37 -21.37 -2.28
CA ARG A 140 -4.59 -22.60 -2.36
C ARG A 140 -5.10 -23.58 -1.29
N GLU A 141 -4.52 -24.78 -1.23
CA GLU A 141 -4.97 -25.81 -0.29
C GLU A 141 -4.97 -25.36 1.18
N ASP A 142 -3.98 -24.56 1.58
CA ASP A 142 -3.73 -24.17 2.98
C ASP A 142 -3.60 -22.66 3.20
N CYS A 143 -3.71 -21.83 2.16
CA CYS A 143 -3.52 -20.39 2.26
C CYS A 143 -4.41 -19.59 1.31
N VAL A 144 -4.61 -18.32 1.65
CA VAL A 144 -5.12 -17.28 0.76
C VAL A 144 -3.97 -16.38 0.35
N GLU A 145 -3.79 -16.22 -0.94
CA GLU A 145 -2.80 -15.33 -1.53
C GLU A 145 -3.50 -14.15 -2.20
N ILE A 146 -3.06 -12.94 -1.92
CA ILE A 146 -3.52 -11.72 -2.58
C ILE A 146 -2.31 -10.98 -3.13
N ILE A 147 -2.32 -10.71 -4.43
CA ILE A 147 -1.29 -9.94 -5.14
C ILE A 147 -1.94 -8.65 -5.59
N PHE A 148 -1.27 -7.52 -5.38
CA PHE A 148 -1.73 -6.20 -5.80
C PHE A 148 -0.57 -5.22 -5.94
N ASP A 149 -0.80 -4.11 -6.63
CA ASP A 149 0.17 -3.05 -6.82
C ASP A 149 -0.21 -1.81 -5.99
N THR A 150 0.79 -1.11 -5.45
CA THR A 150 0.66 0.16 -4.74
C THR A 150 1.61 1.21 -5.30
N ALA A 151 1.29 2.49 -5.11
CA ALA A 151 2.10 3.58 -5.62
C ALA A 151 3.29 3.87 -4.68
N TRP A 152 4.53 3.78 -5.18
CA TRP A 152 5.81 4.16 -4.58
C TRP A 152 6.30 3.33 -3.39
N SER A 153 5.43 2.71 -2.61
CA SER A 153 5.80 1.97 -1.40
C SER A 153 4.79 0.89 -1.06
N THR A 154 5.23 -0.15 -0.33
CA THR A 154 4.33 -1.09 0.32
C THR A 154 3.50 -0.36 1.38
N PRO A 155 2.19 -0.67 1.56
CA PRO A 155 1.28 0.10 2.42
C PRO A 155 1.46 -0.23 3.91
N THR A 156 2.51 0.29 4.53
CA THR A 156 2.91 -0.05 5.91
C THR A 156 1.82 0.18 6.94
N GLY A 157 1.05 1.28 6.83
CA GLY A 157 -0.05 1.56 7.74
C GLY A 157 -1.20 0.55 7.64
N ILE A 158 -1.44 0.03 6.44
CA ILE A 158 -2.42 -1.04 6.21
C ILE A 158 -1.97 -2.34 6.87
N TRP A 159 -0.66 -2.67 6.75
CA TRP A 159 -0.10 -3.85 7.41
C TRP A 159 -0.20 -3.77 8.92
N GLU A 160 0.14 -2.65 9.53
CA GLU A 160 -0.01 -2.44 10.97
C GLU A 160 -1.46 -2.64 11.43
N ARG A 161 -2.42 -2.13 10.65
CA ARG A 161 -3.84 -2.28 10.96
C ARG A 161 -4.33 -3.71 10.80
N LEU A 162 -3.90 -4.40 9.74
CA LEU A 162 -4.21 -5.80 9.50
C LEU A 162 -3.67 -6.67 10.63
N PHE A 163 -2.41 -6.50 11.03
CA PHE A 163 -1.78 -7.28 12.09
C PHE A 163 -2.48 -7.06 13.44
N LYS A 164 -2.87 -5.82 13.73
CA LYS A 164 -3.68 -5.54 14.91
C LYS A 164 -5.05 -6.25 14.90
N TYR A 165 -5.65 -6.38 13.73
CA TYR A 165 -6.87 -7.16 13.57
C TYR A 165 -6.61 -8.66 13.83
N LEU A 166 -5.55 -9.23 13.26
CA LEU A 166 -5.15 -10.62 13.46
C LEU A 166 -4.82 -10.90 14.94
N ASP A 167 -4.15 -9.98 15.63
CA ASP A 167 -3.91 -10.05 17.08
C ASP A 167 -5.21 -10.12 17.90
N ASN A 168 -6.21 -9.35 17.50
CA ASN A 168 -7.50 -9.39 18.19
C ASN A 168 -8.22 -10.72 17.97
N LEU A 169 -8.11 -11.32 16.79
CA LEU A 169 -8.65 -12.67 16.53
C LEU A 169 -7.95 -13.72 17.39
N LEU A 170 -6.62 -13.65 17.50
CA LEU A 170 -5.86 -14.55 18.36
C LEU A 170 -6.31 -14.46 19.83
N LYS A 171 -6.53 -13.23 20.35
CA LYS A 171 -7.00 -12.99 21.73
C LYS A 171 -8.38 -13.55 22.02
N VAL A 172 -9.24 -13.64 21.01
CA VAL A 172 -10.60 -14.22 21.16
C VAL A 172 -10.66 -15.70 20.82
N GLY A 173 -9.50 -16.35 20.66
CA GLY A 173 -9.38 -17.80 20.55
C GLY A 173 -9.36 -18.35 19.12
N TYR A 174 -9.19 -17.50 18.11
CA TYR A 174 -8.89 -18.01 16.77
C TYR A 174 -7.50 -18.66 16.74
N PRO A 175 -7.28 -19.65 15.86
CA PRO A 175 -5.98 -20.30 15.71
C PRO A 175 -4.89 -19.33 15.30
N GLY A 176 -3.65 -19.71 15.57
CA GLY A 176 -2.47 -18.97 15.10
C GLY A 176 -2.49 -18.78 13.58
N ILE A 177 -2.38 -17.51 13.17
CA ILE A 177 -2.37 -17.09 11.76
C ILE A 177 -1.00 -16.53 11.46
N ASN A 178 -0.42 -16.98 10.36
CA ASN A 178 0.77 -16.42 9.76
C ASN A 178 0.36 -15.57 8.55
N CYS A 179 0.90 -14.37 8.47
CA CYS A 179 0.76 -13.49 7.31
C CYS A 179 2.15 -13.09 6.84
N THR A 180 2.48 -13.43 5.62
CA THR A 180 3.75 -13.04 4.98
C THR A 180 3.44 -12.08 3.85
N ILE A 181 4.13 -10.95 3.81
CA ILE A 181 4.04 -9.95 2.75
C ILE A 181 5.42 -9.81 2.14
N ALA A 182 5.57 -10.20 0.89
CA ALA A 182 6.75 -9.93 0.09
C ALA A 182 6.43 -8.79 -0.88
N TYR A 183 7.33 -7.82 -1.04
CA TYR A 183 7.12 -6.70 -1.94
C TYR A 183 8.35 -6.37 -2.78
N ALA A 184 8.12 -5.87 -3.98
CA ALA A 184 9.16 -5.43 -4.91
C ALA A 184 8.66 -4.31 -5.83
N ASP A 185 9.47 -3.26 -5.96
CA ASP A 185 9.25 -2.15 -6.90
C ASP A 185 9.40 -2.62 -8.36
N GLU A 186 8.88 -1.85 -9.31
CA GLU A 186 9.17 -2.05 -10.73
C GLU A 186 10.63 -1.67 -11.08
N ASP A 187 11.27 -0.87 -10.23
CA ASP A 187 12.69 -0.57 -10.32
C ASP A 187 13.50 -1.74 -9.73
N VAL A 188 14.13 -2.47 -10.62
CA VAL A 188 14.77 -3.75 -10.32
C VAL A 188 15.76 -3.65 -9.17
N GLY A 189 15.61 -4.51 -8.17
CA GLY A 189 16.50 -4.60 -7.02
C GLY A 189 16.36 -3.48 -6.00
N SER A 190 15.44 -2.53 -6.22
CA SER A 190 15.17 -1.41 -5.31
C SER A 190 13.85 -1.61 -4.57
N ASN A 191 13.71 -1.00 -3.39
CA ASN A 191 12.48 -0.97 -2.60
C ASN A 191 11.83 -2.36 -2.52
N THR A 192 12.61 -3.34 -2.03
CA THR A 192 12.23 -4.74 -1.90
C THR A 192 12.34 -5.19 -0.45
N GLY A 193 11.53 -6.17 -0.06
CA GLY A 193 11.59 -6.70 1.29
C GLY A 193 10.48 -7.68 1.63
N GLU A 194 10.44 -8.06 2.89
CA GLU A 194 9.47 -8.97 3.45
C GLU A 194 9.02 -8.55 4.84
N ILE A 195 7.73 -8.70 5.11
CA ILE A 195 7.14 -8.50 6.42
C ILE A 195 6.46 -9.80 6.82
N ILE A 196 6.80 -10.33 7.99
CA ILE A 196 6.21 -11.56 8.51
C ILE A 196 5.51 -11.25 9.83
N TYR A 197 4.23 -11.59 9.89
CA TYR A 197 3.45 -11.64 11.12
C TYR A 197 3.22 -13.11 11.48
N SER A 198 3.54 -13.49 12.71
CA SER A 198 3.30 -14.83 13.25
C SER A 198 2.94 -14.75 14.73
N ALA A 199 1.72 -15.14 15.07
CA ALA A 199 1.21 -15.21 16.44
C ALA A 199 1.53 -13.99 17.32
N GLY A 200 1.34 -12.77 16.78
CA GLY A 200 1.60 -11.52 17.48
C GLY A 200 3.03 -10.99 17.36
N ASN A 201 3.92 -11.71 16.71
CA ASN A 201 5.28 -11.25 16.44
C ASN A 201 5.37 -10.72 15.01
N ILE A 202 6.01 -9.57 14.85
CA ILE A 202 6.24 -8.94 13.54
C ILE A 202 7.74 -8.87 13.31
N SER A 203 8.19 -9.33 12.16
CA SER A 203 9.54 -9.09 11.65
C SER A 203 9.45 -8.35 10.32
N PHE A 204 10.34 -7.39 10.14
CA PHE A 204 10.47 -6.61 8.93
C PHE A 204 11.90 -6.74 8.42
N THR A 205 12.06 -7.10 7.17
CA THR A 205 13.36 -7.26 6.52
C THR A 205 13.36 -6.52 5.20
N GLU A 206 14.20 -5.51 5.08
CA GLU A 206 14.56 -4.92 3.78
C GLU A 206 15.72 -5.73 3.20
N ASP A 207 15.67 -5.99 1.89
CA ASP A 207 16.76 -6.69 1.23
C ASP A 207 17.99 -5.78 1.18
N SER A 208 19.09 -6.25 1.75
CA SER A 208 20.26 -5.41 2.06
C SER A 208 21.29 -5.31 0.92
N THR A 209 21.21 -6.23 -0.03
CA THR A 209 22.10 -6.25 -1.20
C THR A 209 21.27 -6.17 -2.48
N TYR A 210 21.87 -5.67 -3.55
CA TYR A 210 21.23 -5.62 -4.85
C TYR A 210 20.83 -7.02 -5.35
N SER A 211 21.68 -8.02 -5.12
CA SER A 211 21.38 -9.42 -5.44
C SER A 211 20.16 -9.96 -4.68
N ASP A 212 20.01 -9.63 -3.39
CA ASP A 212 18.82 -10.03 -2.61
C ASP A 212 17.57 -9.33 -3.16
N GLY A 213 17.69 -8.04 -3.50
CA GLY A 213 16.63 -7.27 -4.13
C GLY A 213 16.18 -7.84 -5.48
N ILE A 214 17.13 -8.27 -6.32
CA ILE A 214 16.80 -8.97 -7.58
C ILE A 214 16.11 -10.31 -7.28
N ALA A 215 16.59 -11.09 -6.32
CA ALA A 215 15.95 -12.35 -5.93
C ALA A 215 14.50 -12.14 -5.52
N ARG A 216 14.23 -11.09 -4.73
CA ARG A 216 12.88 -10.70 -4.31
C ARG A 216 12.02 -10.24 -5.49
N TYR A 217 12.60 -9.45 -6.39
CA TYR A 217 11.94 -9.00 -7.61
C TYR A 217 11.48 -10.19 -8.46
N ILE A 218 12.37 -11.15 -8.71
CA ILE A 218 12.06 -12.36 -9.47
C ILE A 218 10.93 -13.15 -8.81
N ASP A 219 10.99 -13.33 -7.49
CA ASP A 219 9.96 -14.05 -6.74
C ASP A 219 8.60 -13.35 -6.79
N VAL A 220 8.56 -12.05 -6.53
CA VAL A 220 7.30 -11.29 -6.37
C VAL A 220 6.69 -10.90 -7.72
N ARG A 221 7.50 -10.49 -8.69
CA ARG A 221 7.02 -9.94 -9.96
C ARG A 221 7.04 -10.93 -11.11
N CYS A 222 7.95 -11.90 -11.10
CA CYS A 222 8.09 -12.89 -12.18
C CYS A 222 7.59 -14.29 -11.80
N GLY A 223 7.17 -14.51 -10.55
CA GLY A 223 6.68 -15.81 -10.11
C GLY A 223 7.77 -16.86 -9.89
N GLY A 224 9.01 -16.44 -9.69
CA GLY A 224 10.15 -17.28 -9.31
C GLY A 224 11.11 -17.63 -10.45
N ASP A 225 10.75 -17.35 -11.71
CA ASP A 225 11.63 -17.54 -12.88
C ASP A 225 11.52 -16.34 -13.83
N CYS A 226 12.66 -15.85 -14.30
CA CYS A 226 12.70 -14.73 -15.23
C CYS A 226 13.95 -14.81 -16.11
N PRO A 227 13.80 -14.91 -17.44
CA PRO A 227 14.92 -15.04 -18.36
C PRO A 227 15.84 -13.81 -18.42
N SER A 228 15.37 -12.66 -17.93
CA SER A 228 16.14 -11.41 -17.89
C SER A 228 17.23 -11.40 -16.81
N PHE A 229 17.29 -12.42 -15.95
CA PHE A 229 18.24 -12.51 -14.85
C PHE A 229 19.01 -13.82 -14.90
N TYR A 230 20.22 -13.79 -14.33
CA TYR A 230 21.05 -14.98 -14.16
C TYR A 230 21.73 -14.96 -12.79
N LYS A 231 22.28 -16.13 -12.38
CA LYS A 231 23.16 -16.25 -11.22
C LYS A 231 24.60 -16.45 -11.67
N ASP A 232 25.53 -15.77 -10.97
CA ASP A 232 26.96 -16.03 -11.12
C ASP A 232 27.37 -17.32 -10.38
N ASP A 233 28.65 -17.67 -10.46
CA ASP A 233 29.22 -18.87 -9.80
C ASP A 233 29.18 -18.77 -8.26
N GLU A 234 29.08 -17.56 -7.69
CA GLU A 234 28.95 -17.27 -6.26
C GLU A 234 27.48 -17.29 -5.81
N GLY A 235 26.54 -17.37 -6.75
CA GLY A 235 25.09 -17.44 -6.50
C GLY A 235 24.40 -16.09 -6.42
N ASN A 236 25.08 -14.98 -6.76
CA ASN A 236 24.46 -13.66 -6.80
C ASN A 236 23.64 -13.49 -8.08
N TYR A 237 22.52 -12.81 -7.96
CA TYR A 237 21.68 -12.45 -9.10
C TYR A 237 22.18 -11.20 -9.80
N HIS A 238 22.11 -11.22 -11.13
CA HIS A 238 22.45 -10.13 -12.03
C HIS A 238 21.32 -9.90 -13.04
N TYR A 239 21.19 -8.65 -13.48
CA TYR A 239 20.23 -8.25 -14.49
C TYR A 239 20.93 -8.03 -15.83
N TYR A 240 20.60 -8.82 -16.84
CA TYR A 240 21.25 -8.76 -18.15
C TYR A 240 21.22 -7.38 -18.79
N CYS A 241 20.12 -6.62 -18.69
CA CYS A 241 20.02 -5.30 -19.29
C CYS A 241 21.02 -4.27 -18.71
N GLU A 242 21.38 -4.37 -17.42
CA GLU A 242 22.42 -3.52 -16.84
C GLU A 242 23.78 -3.89 -17.36
N GLU A 243 24.10 -5.18 -17.41
CA GLU A 243 25.40 -5.66 -17.85
C GLU A 243 25.68 -5.35 -19.34
N TYR A 244 24.66 -5.45 -20.17
CA TYR A 244 24.77 -5.16 -21.61
C TYR A 244 24.36 -3.73 -21.99
N GLY A 245 24.17 -2.84 -21.01
CA GLY A 245 23.90 -1.41 -21.22
C GLY A 245 22.63 -1.13 -22.02
N GLY A 246 21.63 -2.03 -21.96
CA GLY A 246 20.39 -1.91 -22.73
C GLY A 246 20.52 -2.32 -24.19
N ASP A 247 21.65 -2.89 -24.63
CA ASP A 247 21.87 -3.40 -25.99
C ASP A 247 21.20 -4.78 -26.14
N CYS A 248 19.93 -4.77 -26.57
CA CYS A 248 19.12 -5.99 -26.73
C CYS A 248 19.70 -6.96 -27.76
N ASP A 249 20.51 -6.49 -28.74
CA ASP A 249 21.13 -7.34 -29.74
C ASP A 249 22.25 -8.23 -29.14
N LYS A 250 22.80 -7.81 -28.00
CA LYS A 250 23.84 -8.54 -27.27
C LYS A 250 23.29 -9.29 -26.03
N CYS A 251 22.06 -8.99 -25.63
CA CYS A 251 21.46 -9.55 -24.43
C CYS A 251 21.07 -11.02 -24.61
N PRO A 252 21.61 -11.97 -23.81
CA PRO A 252 21.25 -13.38 -23.92
C PRO A 252 19.79 -13.68 -23.58
N ALA A 253 19.13 -12.79 -22.84
CA ALA A 253 17.72 -12.96 -22.43
C ALA A 253 16.74 -12.79 -23.60
N ASN A 254 17.17 -12.16 -24.69
CA ASN A 254 16.34 -11.96 -25.90
C ASN A 254 14.96 -11.36 -25.60
N CYS A 255 14.92 -10.35 -24.69
CA CYS A 255 13.70 -9.71 -24.17
C CYS A 255 13.04 -8.80 -25.21
#